data_80a2247a3891ac7cac5b3cde81657639
#
_entry.id   80a2247a3891ac7cac5b3cde81657639
#
_cell.length_a   1.000
_cell.length_b   1.000
_cell.length_c   1.000
_cell.angle_alpha   90.00
_cell.angle_beta   90.00
_cell.angle_gamma   90.00
#
_symmetry.space_group_name_H-M   'P 1'
#
loop_
_entity.id
_entity.type
_entity.pdbx_description
1 polymer ?
#
loop_
_entity_poly.entity_id
_entity_poly.type
_entity_poly.pdbx_seq_one_letter_code
_entity_poly.pdbx_strand_id
1 'polypeptide(L)'
;VEAWNEIINQVDIHVALSASNDMGNSALHYAAANGHLDLMQQVLPKTNLDMLLSRNEAGNTPLHWAAFNGHLEVAESLVNRIEALETQDEPSARRLREQEDRREHERHAEKNKDTEGESEDARKAELAHHDELQSERALWDVRNKAGRGPMSEAQMSDREGVVQMLLRHLSGEKGTQNSTDAGSASESAPTVDVESRTGKLSVSDT
;
A
#
# COMPACT_ATOMS: atom_id res chain seq x y z
N VAL A 1 -0.74 -13.07 21.24
CA VAL A 1 0.05 -13.89 20.28
C VAL A 1 -0.25 -15.37 20.44
N GLU A 2 -0.24 -15.93 21.65
CA GLU A 2 -0.49 -17.37 21.89
C GLU A 2 -1.91 -17.81 21.45
N ALA A 3 -2.94 -17.07 21.83
CA ALA A 3 -4.33 -17.35 21.42
C ALA A 3 -4.52 -17.29 19.88
N TRP A 4 -3.79 -16.40 19.21
CA TRP A 4 -3.79 -16.31 17.74
C TRP A 4 -3.15 -17.55 17.10
N ASN A 5 -2.01 -17.99 17.61
CA ASN A 5 -1.32 -19.19 17.13
C ASN A 5 -2.17 -20.46 17.34
N GLU A 6 -2.95 -20.51 18.40
CA GLU A 6 -3.85 -21.63 18.69
C GLU A 6 -5.04 -21.68 17.70
N ILE A 7 -5.60 -20.50 17.35
CA ILE A 7 -6.66 -20.39 16.34
C ILE A 7 -6.14 -20.75 14.94
N ILE A 8 -4.96 -20.29 14.56
CA ILE A 8 -4.34 -20.62 13.24
C ILE A 8 -4.09 -22.12 13.10
N ASN A 9 -3.78 -22.81 14.19
CA ASN A 9 -3.56 -24.26 14.16
C ASN A 9 -4.85 -25.06 14.07
N GLN A 10 -6.00 -24.48 14.39
CA GLN A 10 -7.31 -25.14 14.38
C GLN A 10 -8.15 -24.83 13.13
N VAL A 11 -7.86 -23.73 12.45
CA VAL A 11 -8.58 -23.27 11.24
C VAL A 11 -7.63 -23.32 10.05
N ASP A 12 -8.11 -23.81 8.91
CA ASP A 12 -7.37 -23.65 7.67
C ASP A 12 -7.18 -22.16 7.38
N ILE A 13 -5.94 -21.70 7.49
CA ILE A 13 -5.62 -20.27 7.34
C ILE A 13 -6.05 -19.72 5.99
N HIS A 14 -6.04 -20.54 4.93
CA HIS A 14 -6.50 -20.14 3.61
C HIS A 14 -8.00 -19.86 3.61
N VAL A 15 -8.78 -20.67 4.31
CA VAL A 15 -10.22 -20.43 4.49
C VAL A 15 -10.45 -19.15 5.29
N ALA A 16 -9.72 -18.94 6.38
CA ALA A 16 -9.84 -17.74 7.21
C ALA A 16 -9.47 -16.45 6.45
N LEU A 17 -8.40 -16.47 5.65
CA LEU A 17 -7.95 -15.31 4.87
C LEU A 17 -8.82 -15.05 3.64
N SER A 18 -9.51 -16.06 3.11
CA SER A 18 -10.44 -15.92 1.99
C SER A 18 -11.85 -15.50 2.42
N ALA A 19 -12.18 -15.67 3.71
CA ALA A 19 -13.48 -15.27 4.23
C ALA A 19 -13.64 -13.75 4.16
N SER A 20 -14.84 -13.32 3.76
CA SER A 20 -15.20 -11.89 3.70
C SER A 20 -16.54 -11.65 4.42
N ASN A 21 -16.72 -10.43 4.89
CA ASN A 21 -18.01 -9.98 5.44
C ASN A 21 -18.98 -9.57 4.33
N ASP A 22 -20.16 -9.09 4.72
CA ASP A 22 -21.23 -8.64 3.82
C ASP A 22 -20.80 -7.50 2.86
N MET A 23 -19.77 -6.73 3.22
CA MET A 23 -19.18 -5.68 2.39
C MET A 23 -18.03 -6.19 1.50
N GLY A 24 -17.76 -7.49 1.51
CA GLY A 24 -16.66 -8.10 0.78
C GLY A 24 -15.26 -7.86 1.40
N ASN A 25 -15.18 -7.30 2.62
CA ASN A 25 -13.90 -7.09 3.26
C ASN A 25 -13.39 -8.37 3.93
N SER A 26 -12.20 -8.80 3.54
CA SER A 26 -11.48 -9.92 4.18
C SER A 26 -10.66 -9.44 5.39
N ALA A 27 -10.10 -10.39 6.15
CA ALA A 27 -9.18 -10.09 7.24
C ALA A 27 -7.98 -9.23 6.78
N LEU A 28 -7.49 -9.43 5.55
CA LEU A 28 -6.40 -8.64 4.97
C LEU A 28 -6.79 -7.17 4.76
N HIS A 29 -8.03 -6.89 4.36
CA HIS A 29 -8.54 -5.52 4.24
C HIS A 29 -8.49 -4.79 5.58
N TYR A 30 -8.95 -5.44 6.66
CA TYR A 30 -8.92 -4.84 8.00
C TYR A 30 -7.51 -4.69 8.56
N ALA A 31 -6.65 -5.69 8.38
CA ALA A 31 -5.26 -5.60 8.81
C ALA A 31 -4.51 -4.46 8.09
N ALA A 32 -4.76 -4.31 6.80
CA ALA A 32 -4.19 -3.25 5.97
C ALA A 32 -4.74 -1.85 6.34
N ALA A 33 -6.05 -1.75 6.59
CA ALA A 33 -6.70 -0.50 6.97
C ALA A 33 -6.24 0.04 8.33
N ASN A 34 -5.86 -0.86 9.25
CA ASN A 34 -5.42 -0.50 10.61
C ASN A 34 -3.89 -0.51 10.79
N GLY A 35 -3.12 -0.81 9.75
CA GLY A 35 -1.66 -0.80 9.82
C GLY A 35 -1.05 -1.91 10.67
N HIS A 36 -1.72 -3.06 10.80
CA HIS A 36 -1.25 -4.19 11.62
C HIS A 36 -0.09 -4.93 10.95
N LEU A 37 1.10 -4.31 10.94
CA LEU A 37 2.29 -4.84 10.29
C LEU A 37 2.69 -6.22 10.82
N ASP A 38 2.71 -6.41 12.13
CA ASP A 38 3.10 -7.69 12.76
C ASP A 38 2.20 -8.83 12.30
N LEU A 39 0.89 -8.57 12.18
CA LEU A 39 -0.07 -9.54 11.67
C LEU A 39 0.18 -9.79 10.18
N MET A 40 0.39 -8.73 9.39
CA MET A 40 0.67 -8.87 7.95
C MET A 40 1.92 -9.70 7.71
N GLN A 41 3.00 -9.49 8.44
CA GLN A 41 4.24 -10.27 8.32
C GLN A 41 4.04 -11.77 8.62
N GLN A 42 3.12 -12.11 9.52
CA GLN A 42 2.80 -13.51 9.85
C GLN A 42 1.92 -14.18 8.79
N VAL A 43 1.01 -13.45 8.16
CA VAL A 43 0.02 -14.03 7.23
C VAL A 43 0.46 -13.96 5.77
N LEU A 44 1.21 -12.93 5.36
CA LEU A 44 1.65 -12.74 3.98
C LEU A 44 2.38 -13.96 3.37
N PRO A 45 3.26 -14.68 4.09
CA PRO A 45 3.89 -15.89 3.55
C PRO A 45 2.89 -16.99 3.16
N LYS A 46 1.68 -16.96 3.73
CA LYS A 46 0.62 -17.95 3.52
C LYS A 46 -0.46 -17.47 2.53
N THR A 47 -0.29 -16.31 1.91
CA THR A 47 -1.22 -15.74 0.95
C THR A 47 -0.86 -16.11 -0.49
N ASN A 48 -1.88 -16.12 -1.34
CA ASN A 48 -1.76 -16.17 -2.79
C ASN A 48 -2.23 -14.85 -3.44
N LEU A 49 -2.08 -14.72 -4.76
CA LEU A 49 -2.47 -13.51 -5.50
C LEU A 49 -3.97 -13.20 -5.39
N ASP A 50 -4.84 -14.22 -5.43
CA ASP A 50 -6.29 -14.02 -5.31
C ASP A 50 -6.69 -13.38 -3.99
N MET A 51 -6.02 -13.75 -2.88
CA MET A 51 -6.26 -13.16 -1.56
C MET A 51 -5.77 -11.72 -1.48
N LEU A 52 -4.56 -11.43 -2.01
CA LEU A 52 -3.95 -10.11 -1.96
C LEU A 52 -4.67 -9.10 -2.87
N LEU A 53 -5.21 -9.57 -3.98
CA LEU A 53 -5.95 -8.77 -4.95
C LEU A 53 -7.47 -8.91 -4.81
N SER A 54 -7.93 -9.57 -3.71
CA SER A 54 -9.36 -9.67 -3.40
C SER A 54 -9.97 -8.28 -3.29
N ARG A 55 -11.17 -8.11 -3.84
CA ARG A 55 -11.87 -6.83 -3.90
C ARG A 55 -13.11 -6.85 -3.02
N ASN A 56 -13.30 -5.79 -2.28
CA ASN A 56 -14.55 -5.56 -1.56
C ASN A 56 -15.64 -5.02 -2.51
N GLU A 57 -16.83 -4.72 -1.99
CA GLU A 57 -17.95 -4.19 -2.79
C GLU A 57 -17.63 -2.86 -3.49
N ALA A 58 -16.76 -2.02 -2.94
CA ALA A 58 -16.29 -0.79 -3.59
C ALA A 58 -15.17 -1.05 -4.62
N GLY A 59 -14.73 -2.30 -4.77
CA GLY A 59 -13.63 -2.69 -5.64
C GLY A 59 -12.24 -2.42 -5.05
N ASN A 60 -12.16 -2.04 -3.78
CA ASN A 60 -10.88 -1.80 -3.10
C ASN A 60 -10.22 -3.12 -2.71
N THR A 61 -8.92 -3.21 -2.93
CA THR A 61 -8.06 -4.28 -2.40
C THR A 61 -7.49 -3.88 -1.04
N PRO A 62 -6.88 -4.81 -0.27
CA PRO A 62 -6.15 -4.46 0.95
C PRO A 62 -5.14 -3.33 0.75
N LEU A 63 -4.45 -3.29 -0.40
CA LEU A 63 -3.49 -2.23 -0.71
C LEU A 63 -4.14 -0.84 -0.83
N HIS A 64 -5.36 -0.74 -1.37
CA HIS A 64 -6.10 0.53 -1.39
C HIS A 64 -6.32 1.08 0.01
N TRP A 65 -6.68 0.21 0.96
CA TRP A 65 -6.90 0.60 2.36
C TRP A 65 -5.62 1.01 3.07
N ALA A 66 -4.52 0.28 2.86
CA ALA A 66 -3.22 0.67 3.40
C ALA A 66 -2.78 2.02 2.84
N ALA A 67 -2.97 2.24 1.54
CA ALA A 67 -2.60 3.46 0.84
C ALA A 67 -3.44 4.66 1.30
N PHE A 68 -4.75 4.52 1.39
CA PHE A 68 -5.67 5.55 1.87
C PHE A 68 -5.34 6.00 3.31
N ASN A 69 -5.07 5.05 4.20
CA ASN A 69 -4.77 5.35 5.60
C ASN A 69 -3.30 5.76 5.83
N GLY A 70 -2.40 5.57 4.85
CA GLY A 70 -0.99 5.96 4.94
C GLY A 70 -0.10 4.98 5.68
N HIS A 71 -0.49 3.71 5.75
CA HIS A 71 0.30 2.64 6.38
C HIS A 71 1.41 2.16 5.44
N LEU A 72 2.50 2.94 5.39
CA LEU A 72 3.62 2.77 4.47
C LEU A 72 4.21 1.36 4.49
N GLU A 73 4.59 0.87 5.67
CA GLU A 73 5.25 -0.43 5.84
C GLU A 73 4.34 -1.61 5.46
N VAL A 74 3.05 -1.48 5.74
CA VAL A 74 2.04 -2.47 5.32
C VAL A 74 1.84 -2.43 3.81
N ALA A 75 1.76 -1.24 3.20
CA ALA A 75 1.63 -1.07 1.76
C ALA A 75 2.86 -1.66 1.03
N GLU A 76 4.06 -1.36 1.50
CA GLU A 76 5.32 -1.91 0.96
C GLU A 76 5.38 -3.43 1.08
N SER A 77 4.99 -3.99 2.23
CA SER A 77 4.94 -5.44 2.43
C SER A 77 3.96 -6.13 1.48
N LEU A 78 2.80 -5.50 1.21
CA LEU A 78 1.81 -6.00 0.26
C LEU A 78 2.35 -5.97 -1.17
N VAL A 79 2.93 -4.85 -1.61
CA VAL A 79 3.51 -4.70 -2.95
C VAL A 79 4.61 -5.73 -3.17
N ASN A 80 5.58 -5.81 -2.26
CA ASN A 80 6.68 -6.78 -2.33
C ASN A 80 6.17 -8.23 -2.43
N ARG A 81 5.12 -8.57 -1.68
CA ARG A 81 4.54 -9.91 -1.72
C ARG A 81 3.83 -10.19 -3.04
N ILE A 82 3.08 -9.23 -3.59
CA ILE A 82 2.42 -9.36 -4.89
C ILE A 82 3.45 -9.55 -5.99
N GLU A 83 4.49 -8.72 -6.06
CA GLU A 83 5.57 -8.83 -7.05
C GLU A 83 6.32 -10.18 -6.95
N ALA A 84 6.58 -10.65 -5.73
CA ALA A 84 7.20 -11.96 -5.53
C ALA A 84 6.32 -13.10 -6.04
N LEU A 85 5.01 -13.06 -5.77
CA LEU A 85 4.06 -14.06 -6.24
C LEU A 85 3.81 -13.98 -7.74
N GLU A 86 3.85 -12.79 -8.32
CA GLU A 86 3.73 -12.57 -9.76
C GLU A 86 4.81 -13.34 -10.54
N THR A 87 6.03 -13.37 -10.01
CA THR A 87 7.13 -14.12 -10.59
C THR A 87 7.10 -15.62 -10.28
N GLN A 88 6.50 -16.02 -9.14
CA GLN A 88 6.44 -17.41 -8.70
C GLN A 88 5.25 -18.18 -9.27
N ASP A 89 4.12 -17.51 -9.48
CA ASP A 89 2.84 -18.07 -9.97
C ASP A 89 2.36 -17.30 -11.21
N GLU A 90 3.14 -17.38 -12.27
CA GLU A 90 2.84 -16.73 -13.56
C GLU A 90 1.43 -17.09 -14.11
N PRO A 91 0.92 -18.33 -14.02
CA PRO A 91 -0.41 -18.65 -14.50
C PRO A 91 -1.52 -17.88 -13.78
N SER A 92 -1.43 -17.74 -12.46
CA SER A 92 -2.39 -16.95 -11.68
C SER A 92 -2.26 -15.46 -11.96
N ALA A 93 -1.02 -14.95 -12.09
CA ALA A 93 -0.75 -13.56 -12.43
C ALA A 93 -1.36 -13.22 -13.80
N ARG A 94 -1.13 -14.04 -14.82
CA ARG A 94 -1.70 -13.86 -16.16
C ARG A 94 -3.23 -13.87 -16.15
N ARG A 95 -3.84 -14.83 -15.46
CA ARG A 95 -5.30 -14.89 -15.32
C ARG A 95 -5.87 -13.63 -14.68
N LEU A 96 -5.22 -13.11 -13.64
CA LEU A 96 -5.65 -11.91 -12.95
C LEU A 96 -5.49 -10.66 -13.81
N ARG A 97 -4.41 -10.55 -14.60
CA ARG A 97 -4.24 -9.47 -15.59
C ARG A 97 -5.39 -9.49 -16.61
N GLU A 98 -5.67 -10.63 -17.23
CA GLU A 98 -6.77 -10.78 -18.18
C GLU A 98 -8.13 -10.42 -17.57
N GLN A 99 -8.34 -10.69 -16.28
CA GLN A 99 -9.56 -10.27 -15.58
C GLN A 99 -9.61 -8.75 -15.35
N GLU A 100 -8.50 -8.12 -15.00
CA GLU A 100 -8.44 -6.67 -14.83
C GLU A 100 -8.65 -5.93 -16.14
N ASP A 101 -8.00 -6.37 -17.21
CA ASP A 101 -8.16 -5.81 -18.56
C ASP A 101 -9.63 -5.86 -19.00
N ARG A 102 -10.30 -7.00 -18.78
CA ARG A 102 -11.73 -7.13 -19.07
C ARG A 102 -12.58 -6.15 -18.28
N ARG A 103 -12.30 -5.99 -16.98
CA ARG A 103 -13.02 -5.04 -16.12
C ARG A 103 -12.81 -3.59 -16.54
N GLU A 104 -11.60 -3.25 -16.96
CA GLU A 104 -11.32 -1.91 -17.48
C GLU A 104 -12.03 -1.64 -18.80
N HIS A 105 -12.04 -2.60 -19.72
CA HIS A 105 -12.83 -2.51 -20.95
C HIS A 105 -14.32 -2.30 -20.67
N GLU A 106 -14.89 -3.07 -19.75
CA GLU A 106 -16.29 -2.92 -19.35
C GLU A 106 -16.57 -1.53 -18.77
N ARG A 107 -15.68 -1.02 -17.91
CA ARG A 107 -15.78 0.32 -17.31
C ARG A 107 -15.70 1.43 -18.35
N HIS A 108 -14.79 1.32 -19.32
CA HIS A 108 -14.68 2.27 -20.43
C HIS A 108 -15.91 2.20 -21.35
N ALA A 109 -16.40 1.01 -21.63
CA ALA A 109 -17.61 0.83 -22.44
C ALA A 109 -18.86 1.45 -21.78
N GLU A 110 -18.99 1.35 -20.46
CA GLU A 110 -20.08 2.02 -19.72
C GLU A 110 -19.95 3.53 -19.75
N LYS A 111 -18.76 4.08 -19.54
CA LYS A 111 -18.50 5.52 -19.55
C LYS A 111 -18.73 6.15 -20.91
N ASN A 112 -18.46 5.43 -22.00
CA ASN A 112 -18.61 5.91 -23.38
C ASN A 112 -20.05 5.80 -23.90
N LYS A 113 -20.97 5.16 -23.18
CA LYS A 113 -22.40 5.17 -23.54
C LYS A 113 -23.05 6.54 -23.41
N ASP A 114 -22.49 7.40 -22.55
CA ASP A 114 -23.03 8.73 -22.28
C ASP A 114 -22.41 9.82 -23.19
N THR A 115 -21.40 9.50 -24.02
CA THR A 115 -20.76 10.41 -24.97
C THR A 115 -21.23 10.09 -26.42
N GLU A 116 -22.37 10.59 -26.81
CA GLU A 116 -22.82 10.61 -28.19
C GLU A 116 -22.01 11.65 -28.99
N GLY A 117 -21.02 11.19 -29.79
CA GLY A 117 -20.35 12.12 -30.71
C GLY A 117 -18.96 11.75 -31.21
N GLU A 118 -18.31 10.74 -30.69
CA GLU A 118 -16.98 10.34 -31.17
C GLU A 118 -17.06 9.28 -32.28
N SER A 119 -16.19 9.45 -33.31
CA SER A 119 -16.15 8.50 -34.43
C SER A 119 -15.67 7.11 -33.95
N GLU A 120 -16.22 6.06 -34.53
CA GLU A 120 -15.93 4.65 -34.21
C GLU A 120 -14.43 4.32 -34.39
N ASP A 121 -13.77 4.99 -35.34
CA ASP A 121 -12.32 4.83 -35.59
C ASP A 121 -11.45 5.48 -34.50
N ALA A 122 -11.87 6.61 -33.93
CA ALA A 122 -11.18 7.24 -32.81
C ALA A 122 -11.27 6.38 -31.53
N ARG A 123 -12.45 5.80 -31.27
CA ARG A 123 -12.67 4.86 -30.16
C ARG A 123 -11.83 3.59 -30.28
N LYS A 124 -11.69 3.05 -31.49
CA LYS A 124 -10.88 1.85 -31.74
C LYS A 124 -9.38 2.11 -31.60
N ALA A 125 -8.91 3.30 -32.00
CA ALA A 125 -7.51 3.72 -31.82
C ALA A 125 -7.19 3.97 -30.34
N GLU A 126 -8.11 4.57 -29.58
CA GLU A 126 -7.95 4.82 -28.15
C GLU A 126 -7.93 3.51 -27.34
N LEU A 127 -8.81 2.56 -27.67
CA LEU A 127 -8.81 1.22 -27.09
C LEU A 127 -7.51 0.45 -27.38
N ALA A 128 -7.00 0.50 -28.61
CA ALA A 128 -5.76 -0.18 -28.97
C ALA A 128 -4.55 0.40 -28.26
N HIS A 129 -4.47 1.72 -28.09
CA HIS A 129 -3.42 2.40 -27.34
C HIS A 129 -3.53 2.14 -25.83
N HIS A 130 -4.75 1.99 -25.33
CA HIS A 130 -5.01 1.64 -23.94
C HIS A 130 -4.52 0.21 -23.61
N ASP A 131 -4.75 -0.76 -24.52
CA ASP A 131 -4.29 -2.14 -24.38
C ASP A 131 -2.77 -2.25 -24.32
N GLU A 132 -2.05 -1.48 -25.14
CA GLU A 132 -0.60 -1.48 -25.16
C GLU A 132 0.01 -0.95 -23.86
N LEU A 133 -0.58 0.09 -23.28
CA LEU A 133 -0.16 0.67 -22.00
C LEU A 133 -0.50 -0.21 -20.78
N GLN A 134 -1.52 -1.06 -20.88
CA GLN A 134 -1.94 -1.93 -19.78
C GLN A 134 -1.08 -3.18 -19.63
N SER A 135 -0.49 -3.66 -20.70
CA SER A 135 0.38 -4.85 -20.69
C SER A 135 1.61 -4.67 -19.79
N GLU A 136 2.05 -3.43 -19.56
CA GLU A 136 3.21 -3.09 -18.73
C GLU A 136 2.85 -2.70 -17.28
N ARG A 137 1.57 -2.73 -16.93
CA ARG A 137 1.11 -2.25 -15.64
C ARG A 137 1.40 -3.24 -14.52
N ALA A 138 1.86 -2.73 -13.39
CA ALA A 138 2.06 -3.54 -12.18
C ALA A 138 0.76 -4.21 -11.74
N LEU A 139 0.80 -5.50 -11.42
CA LEU A 139 -0.38 -6.28 -11.04
C LEU A 139 -1.06 -5.74 -9.78
N TRP A 140 -0.32 -5.09 -8.89
CA TRP A 140 -0.87 -4.46 -7.69
C TRP A 140 -1.61 -3.13 -7.95
N ASP A 141 -1.39 -2.47 -9.12
CA ASP A 141 -2.08 -1.22 -9.47
C ASP A 141 -3.49 -1.45 -10.03
N VAL A 142 -4.27 -2.19 -9.30
CA VAL A 142 -5.67 -2.50 -9.60
C VAL A 142 -6.54 -1.28 -9.36
N ARG A 143 -7.55 -1.03 -10.22
CA ARG A 143 -8.48 0.10 -10.04
C ARG A 143 -9.78 -0.34 -9.39
N ASN A 144 -10.22 0.43 -8.40
CA ASN A 144 -11.51 0.23 -7.74
C ASN A 144 -12.70 0.64 -8.64
N LYS A 145 -13.93 0.51 -8.16
CA LYS A 145 -15.13 0.88 -8.93
C LYS A 145 -15.18 2.38 -9.30
N ALA A 146 -14.51 3.24 -8.53
CA ALA A 146 -14.38 4.66 -8.85
C ALA A 146 -13.24 4.96 -9.87
N GLY A 147 -12.57 3.93 -10.40
CA GLY A 147 -11.46 4.06 -11.34
C GLY A 147 -10.14 4.47 -10.69
N ARG A 148 -10.02 4.45 -9.37
CA ARG A 148 -8.84 4.87 -8.62
C ARG A 148 -7.99 3.67 -8.24
N GLY A 149 -6.68 3.76 -8.46
CA GLY A 149 -5.70 2.79 -7.96
C GLY A 149 -5.20 3.16 -6.55
N PRO A 150 -4.42 2.29 -5.91
CA PRO A 150 -3.86 2.54 -4.58
C PRO A 150 -3.08 3.85 -4.48
N MET A 151 -2.31 4.20 -5.52
CA MET A 151 -1.56 5.45 -5.57
C MET A 151 -2.49 6.67 -5.59
N SER A 152 -3.60 6.60 -6.35
CA SER A 152 -4.58 7.70 -6.38
C SER A 152 -5.27 7.87 -5.02
N GLU A 153 -5.57 6.79 -4.31
CA GLU A 153 -6.12 6.84 -2.95
C GLU A 153 -5.13 7.48 -1.97
N ALA A 154 -3.83 7.16 -2.07
CA ALA A 154 -2.78 7.77 -1.26
C ALA A 154 -2.64 9.28 -1.55
N GLN A 155 -2.66 9.68 -2.83
CA GLN A 155 -2.58 11.08 -3.23
C GLN A 155 -3.77 11.91 -2.70
N MET A 156 -4.99 11.38 -2.84
CA MET A 156 -6.20 12.06 -2.35
C MET A 156 -6.24 12.20 -0.83
N SER A 157 -5.49 11.37 -0.13
CA SER A 157 -5.43 11.35 1.35
C SER A 157 -4.15 11.99 1.89
N ASP A 158 -3.37 12.69 1.05
CA ASP A 158 -2.11 13.35 1.40
C ASP A 158 -1.07 12.40 2.03
N ARG A 159 -0.99 11.15 1.54
CA ARG A 159 -0.07 10.12 2.03
C ARG A 159 1.21 10.06 1.20
N GLU A 160 1.97 11.13 1.20
CA GLU A 160 3.16 11.33 0.36
C GLU A 160 4.17 10.16 0.46
N GLY A 161 4.42 9.65 1.66
CA GLY A 161 5.34 8.52 1.85
C GLY A 161 4.92 7.26 1.07
N VAL A 162 3.62 6.96 1.04
CA VAL A 162 3.08 5.83 0.26
C VAL A 162 3.16 6.12 -1.23
N VAL A 163 2.85 7.34 -1.66
CA VAL A 163 2.97 7.75 -3.08
C VAL A 163 4.40 7.55 -3.57
N GLN A 164 5.39 8.05 -2.84
CA GLN A 164 6.81 7.93 -3.18
C GLN A 164 7.27 6.46 -3.23
N MET A 165 6.81 5.64 -2.31
CA MET A 165 7.10 4.21 -2.29
C MET A 165 6.52 3.53 -3.55
N LEU A 166 5.25 3.76 -3.87
CA LEU A 166 4.59 3.17 -5.05
C LEU A 166 5.23 3.65 -6.36
N LEU A 167 5.62 4.92 -6.48
CA LEU A 167 6.34 5.45 -7.64
C LEU A 167 7.70 4.74 -7.83
N ARG A 168 8.41 4.46 -6.74
CA ARG A 168 9.68 3.75 -6.77
C ARG A 168 9.53 2.32 -7.31
N HIS A 169 8.46 1.63 -6.93
CA HIS A 169 8.14 0.31 -7.46
C HIS A 169 7.77 0.36 -8.95
N LEU A 170 7.06 1.38 -9.42
CA LEU A 170 6.73 1.56 -10.84
C LEU A 170 7.96 1.90 -11.69
N SER A 171 8.94 2.65 -11.16
CA SER A 171 10.17 2.98 -11.88
C SER A 171 11.17 1.83 -11.96
N GLY A 172 10.89 0.69 -11.29
CA GLY A 172 11.81 -0.46 -11.24
C GLY A 172 13.07 -0.21 -10.40
N GLU A 173 13.15 0.93 -9.73
CA GLU A 173 14.19 1.22 -8.75
C GLU A 173 13.94 0.38 -7.48
N LYS A 174 14.29 -0.90 -7.52
CA LYS A 174 14.33 -1.75 -6.33
C LYS A 174 15.39 -1.16 -5.40
N GLY A 175 14.92 -0.38 -4.42
CA GLY A 175 15.77 0.32 -3.48
C GLY A 175 16.72 -0.62 -2.79
N THR A 176 18.02 -0.43 -3.02
CA THR A 176 19.00 -0.69 -1.98
C THR A 176 18.48 -0.02 -0.71
N GLN A 177 18.17 -0.82 0.30
CA GLN A 177 17.88 -0.33 1.64
C GLN A 177 19.07 0.52 2.10
N ASN A 178 19.02 1.82 1.82
CA ASN A 178 19.80 2.76 2.60
C ASN A 178 19.04 2.86 3.93
N SER A 179 19.55 2.09 4.89
CA SER A 179 19.41 2.40 6.30
C SER A 179 19.96 3.82 6.47
N THR A 180 19.11 4.83 6.31
CA THR A 180 19.40 6.14 6.87
C THR A 180 19.34 5.94 8.38
N ASP A 181 20.52 5.60 8.88
CA ASP A 181 20.89 5.86 10.25
C ASP A 181 20.33 7.24 10.64
N ALA A 182 19.29 7.21 11.47
CA ALA A 182 18.79 8.41 12.10
C ALA A 182 19.88 8.89 13.02
N GLY A 183 20.82 9.65 12.47
CA GLY A 183 21.81 10.37 13.22
C GLY A 183 21.12 11.17 14.30
N SER A 184 21.20 10.66 15.50
CA SER A 184 20.97 11.39 16.74
C SER A 184 21.80 12.66 16.69
N ALA A 185 21.20 13.75 16.24
CA ALA A 185 21.71 15.08 16.50
C ALA A 185 21.47 15.37 17.98
N SER A 186 22.41 14.94 18.81
CA SER A 186 22.58 15.49 20.16
C SER A 186 23.05 16.94 19.97
N GLU A 187 22.11 17.85 20.00
CA GLU A 187 22.36 19.26 20.14
C GLU A 187 22.94 19.51 21.52
N SER A 188 24.28 19.58 21.57
CA SER A 188 25.04 20.02 22.75
C SER A 188 24.70 21.47 23.00
N ALA A 189 23.92 21.74 24.04
CA ALA A 189 23.75 23.06 24.61
C ALA A 189 25.10 23.62 25.07
N PRO A 190 25.41 24.91 24.83
CA PRO A 190 26.62 25.51 25.31
C PRO A 190 26.57 25.62 26.84
N THR A 191 27.53 25.00 27.52
CA THR A 191 27.77 25.21 28.91
C THR A 191 28.25 26.63 29.13
N VAL A 192 27.42 27.41 29.83
CA VAL A 192 27.82 28.74 30.32
C VAL A 192 28.60 28.51 31.61
N ASP A 193 29.93 28.74 31.57
CA ASP A 193 30.78 28.84 32.73
C ASP A 193 30.32 29.98 33.61
N VAL A 194 29.76 29.65 34.77
CA VAL A 194 29.53 30.60 35.86
C VAL A 194 30.73 30.55 36.76
N GLU A 195 31.71 31.40 36.47
CA GLU A 195 32.81 31.68 37.41
C GLU A 195 32.25 32.22 38.73
N SER A 196 32.62 31.50 39.78
CA SER A 196 32.39 31.82 41.17
C SER A 196 33.02 33.16 41.55
N ARG A 197 32.21 34.14 41.82
CA ARG A 197 32.61 35.36 42.54
C ARG A 197 32.13 35.24 43.97
N THR A 198 33.02 34.69 44.81
CA THR A 198 32.91 34.82 46.25
C THR A 198 33.27 36.25 46.68
N GLY A 199 32.28 37.07 46.87
CA GLY A 199 32.45 38.38 47.54
C GLY A 199 32.27 38.21 49.03
N LYS A 200 33.36 38.39 49.81
CA LYS A 200 33.38 38.55 51.26
C LYS A 200 32.55 39.80 51.65
N LEU A 201 31.53 39.62 52.40
CA LEU A 201 30.90 40.70 53.21
C LEU A 201 31.42 40.56 54.65
N SER A 202 32.26 41.51 55.01
CA SER A 202 32.67 41.77 56.40
C SER A 202 31.55 42.50 57.16
N VAL A 203 31.12 41.91 58.24
CA VAL A 203 30.28 42.56 59.26
C VAL A 203 31.18 43.36 60.16
N SER A 204 30.95 44.64 60.32
CA SER A 204 31.47 45.46 61.42
C SER A 204 30.28 45.99 62.23
N ASP A 205 30.32 45.59 63.51
CA ASP A 205 29.51 46.13 64.60
C ASP A 205 29.66 47.64 64.75
N THR A 206 28.55 48.30 64.98
CA THR A 206 28.37 49.27 66.12
C THR A 206 26.86 49.53 66.29
#